data_393c9c392fd88040a19de6591eee2fab
#
_entry.id   393c9c392fd88040a19de6591eee2fab
#
_cell.length_a   1.000
_cell.length_b   1.000
_cell.length_c   1.000
_cell.angle_alpha   90.00
_cell.angle_beta   90.00
_cell.angle_gamma   90.00
#
_symmetry.space_group_name_H-M   'P 1'
#
loop_
_entity.id
_entity.type
_entity.pdbx_description
1 polymer ?
#
loop_
_entity_poly.entity_id
_entity_poly.type
_entity_poly.pdbx_seq_one_letter_code
_entity_poly.pdbx_strand_id
1 'polypeptide(L)'
;MTTRTGPEDEAWSDYASEIATNLRRLRHEASLSHEDVAYRSGLTRYTHQKYEKGHSKPGTPANPTIRSLLAMPQALGVSLMDILPAKIPDLRLRYLQAPPAAHA
;
A
#
# COMPACT_ATOMS: atom_id res chain seq x y z
N MET A 1 10.35 -21.24 12.03
CA MET A 1 10.80 -19.88 12.30
C MET A 1 9.66 -18.99 12.69
N THR A 2 9.85 -18.18 13.68
CA THR A 2 8.81 -17.31 14.15
C THR A 2 8.90 -15.96 13.47
N THR A 3 7.78 -15.52 12.94
CA THR A 3 7.70 -14.18 12.39
C THR A 3 7.42 -13.22 13.52
N ARG A 4 8.22 -12.20 13.58
CA ARG A 4 8.04 -11.19 14.59
C ARG A 4 7.23 -10.04 14.06
N THR A 5 6.30 -9.56 14.87
CA THR A 5 5.51 -8.40 14.53
C THR A 5 5.96 -7.25 15.40
N GLY A 6 6.56 -6.27 14.79
CA GLY A 6 6.98 -5.08 15.49
C GLY A 6 6.07 -3.92 15.17
N PRO A 7 6.30 -2.78 15.85
CA PRO A 7 5.51 -1.58 15.56
C PRO A 7 5.58 -1.15 14.10
N GLU A 8 6.72 -1.36 13.46
CA GLU A 8 6.87 -1.01 12.05
C GLU A 8 5.99 -1.90 11.16
N ASP A 9 5.77 -3.16 11.54
CA ASP A 9 4.91 -4.05 10.78
C ASP A 9 3.45 -3.66 10.91
N GLU A 10 3.04 -3.27 12.13
CA GLU A 10 1.68 -2.78 12.34
C GLU A 10 1.44 -1.47 11.61
N ALA A 11 2.43 -0.58 11.65
CA ALA A 11 2.33 0.69 10.97
C ALA A 11 2.19 0.49 9.46
N TRP A 12 2.93 -0.46 8.90
CA TRP A 12 2.82 -0.77 7.48
C TRP A 12 1.46 -1.37 7.16
N SER A 13 0.97 -2.30 8.00
CA SER A 13 -0.32 -2.92 7.77
C SER A 13 -1.44 -1.88 7.76
N ASP A 14 -1.41 -0.94 8.70
CA ASP A 14 -2.41 0.13 8.76
C ASP A 14 -2.32 1.01 7.52
N TYR A 15 -1.11 1.35 7.10
CA TYR A 15 -0.91 2.18 5.93
C TYR A 15 -1.41 1.49 4.65
N ALA A 16 -1.11 0.20 4.51
CA ALA A 16 -1.58 -0.58 3.37
C ALA A 16 -3.11 -0.63 3.32
N SER A 17 -3.75 -0.72 4.48
CA SER A 17 -5.21 -0.69 4.56
C SER A 17 -5.78 0.66 4.14
N GLU A 18 -5.12 1.75 4.49
CA GLU A 18 -5.55 3.08 4.08
C GLU A 18 -5.37 3.26 2.57
N ILE A 19 -4.27 2.76 2.01
CA ILE A 19 -4.07 2.77 0.57
C ILE A 19 -5.21 2.01 -0.11
N ALA A 20 -5.54 0.83 0.43
CA ALA A 20 -6.60 0.00 -0.12
C ALA A 20 -7.94 0.74 -0.13
N THR A 21 -8.25 1.44 0.94
CA THR A 21 -9.48 2.22 1.03
C THR A 21 -9.51 3.32 -0.03
N ASN A 22 -8.38 4.03 -0.20
CA ASN A 22 -8.30 5.09 -1.19
C ASN A 22 -8.44 4.53 -2.60
N LEU A 23 -7.80 3.38 -2.88
CA LEU A 23 -7.91 2.77 -4.21
C LEU A 23 -9.36 2.38 -4.53
N ARG A 24 -10.06 1.78 -3.57
CA ARG A 24 -11.45 1.39 -3.79
C ARG A 24 -12.32 2.62 -4.04
N ARG A 25 -12.15 3.65 -3.24
CA ARG A 25 -12.92 4.88 -3.38
C ARG A 25 -12.70 5.53 -4.72
N LEU A 26 -11.45 5.67 -5.11
CA LEU A 26 -11.11 6.32 -6.38
C LEU A 26 -11.59 5.50 -7.57
N ARG A 27 -11.51 4.18 -7.49
CA ARG A 27 -12.03 3.33 -8.56
C ARG A 27 -13.55 3.48 -8.70
N HIS A 28 -14.27 3.49 -7.58
CA HIS A 28 -15.71 3.68 -7.61
C HIS A 28 -16.09 5.06 -8.15
N GLU A 29 -15.36 6.08 -7.74
CA GLU A 29 -15.61 7.43 -8.24
C GLU A 29 -15.36 7.55 -9.73
N ALA A 30 -14.43 6.76 -10.25
CA ALA A 30 -14.14 6.74 -11.69
C ALA A 30 -15.08 5.81 -12.46
N SER A 31 -15.97 5.10 -11.76
CA SER A 31 -16.90 4.13 -12.39
C SER A 31 -16.17 3.04 -13.15
N LEU A 32 -15.04 2.57 -12.59
CA LEU A 32 -14.24 1.53 -13.21
C LEU A 32 -14.38 0.22 -12.46
N SER A 33 -14.28 -0.89 -13.20
CA SER A 33 -14.24 -2.22 -12.62
C SER A 33 -12.82 -2.57 -12.18
N HIS A 34 -12.69 -3.66 -11.42
CA HIS A 34 -11.36 -4.21 -11.12
C HIS A 34 -10.58 -4.51 -12.39
N GLU A 35 -11.25 -5.12 -13.36
CA GLU A 35 -10.62 -5.47 -14.63
C GLU A 35 -10.11 -4.24 -15.36
N ASP A 36 -10.91 -3.17 -15.35
CA ASP A 36 -10.52 -1.94 -16.02
C ASP A 36 -9.23 -1.38 -15.45
N VAL A 37 -9.16 -1.27 -14.12
CA VAL A 37 -7.98 -0.70 -13.49
C VAL A 37 -6.78 -1.62 -13.66
N ALA A 38 -7.00 -2.93 -13.51
CA ALA A 38 -5.92 -3.90 -13.68
C ALA A 38 -5.36 -3.81 -15.11
N TYR A 39 -6.23 -3.83 -16.09
CA TYR A 39 -5.81 -3.76 -17.49
C TYR A 39 -5.01 -2.49 -17.76
N ARG A 40 -5.55 -1.34 -17.35
CA ARG A 40 -4.88 -0.06 -17.59
C ARG A 40 -3.56 0.06 -16.84
N SER A 41 -3.43 -0.65 -15.72
CA SER A 41 -2.22 -0.59 -14.89
C SER A 41 -1.21 -1.65 -15.26
N GLY A 42 -1.54 -2.54 -16.19
CA GLY A 42 -0.65 -3.65 -16.52
C GLY A 42 -0.57 -4.70 -15.44
N LEU A 43 -1.61 -4.84 -14.63
CA LEU A 43 -1.68 -5.80 -13.53
C LEU A 43 -2.68 -6.90 -13.86
N THR A 44 -2.51 -8.06 -13.20
CA THR A 44 -3.58 -9.04 -13.23
C THR A 44 -4.70 -8.58 -12.30
N ARG A 45 -5.90 -9.06 -12.56
CA ARG A 45 -7.03 -8.78 -11.68
C ARG A 45 -6.73 -9.22 -10.25
N TYR A 46 -6.10 -10.38 -10.11
CA TYR A 46 -5.75 -10.92 -8.80
C TYR A 46 -4.82 -9.99 -8.02
N THR A 47 -3.79 -9.49 -8.68
CA THR A 47 -2.85 -8.56 -8.04
C THR A 47 -3.54 -7.27 -7.63
N HIS A 48 -4.36 -6.72 -8.53
CA HIS A 48 -5.08 -5.49 -8.22
C HIS A 48 -6.03 -5.68 -7.04
N GLN A 49 -6.70 -6.83 -6.97
CA GLN A 49 -7.60 -7.12 -5.85
C GLN A 49 -6.85 -7.16 -4.52
N LYS A 50 -5.64 -7.72 -4.51
CA LYS A 50 -4.83 -7.73 -3.28
C LYS A 50 -4.57 -6.30 -2.80
N TYR A 51 -4.28 -5.40 -3.72
CA TYR A 51 -4.01 -4.02 -3.34
C TYR A 51 -5.26 -3.35 -2.78
N GLU A 52 -6.42 -3.64 -3.34
CA GLU A 52 -7.67 -3.07 -2.83
C GLU A 52 -8.17 -3.72 -1.55
N LYS A 53 -7.70 -4.90 -1.23
CA LYS A 53 -8.00 -5.54 0.05
C LYS A 53 -7.05 -5.10 1.15
N GLY A 54 -5.87 -4.66 0.78
CA GLY A 54 -4.86 -4.26 1.75
C GLY A 54 -4.00 -5.41 2.25
N HIS A 55 -4.23 -6.61 1.74
CA HIS A 55 -3.42 -7.78 2.12
C HIS A 55 -3.40 -8.78 1.00
N SER A 56 -2.29 -9.52 0.90
CA SER A 56 -2.14 -10.57 -0.11
C SER A 56 -2.76 -11.88 0.37
N LYS A 57 -2.72 -12.12 1.67
CA LYS A 57 -3.36 -13.23 2.36
C LYS A 57 -3.51 -12.83 3.81
N PRO A 58 -4.32 -13.54 4.59
CA PRO A 58 -4.51 -13.19 6.00
C PRO A 58 -3.18 -13.01 6.71
N GLY A 59 -3.04 -11.90 7.40
CA GLY A 59 -1.83 -11.60 8.16
C GLY A 59 -0.67 -11.05 7.36
N THR A 60 -0.81 -10.92 6.04
CA THR A 60 0.26 -10.39 5.19
C THR A 60 -0.23 -9.15 4.47
N PRO A 61 0.21 -7.95 4.89
CA PRO A 61 -0.22 -6.72 4.24
C PRO A 61 0.21 -6.70 2.78
N ALA A 62 -0.58 -6.01 1.95
CA ALA A 62 -0.20 -5.81 0.57
C ALA A 62 1.05 -4.93 0.51
N ASN A 63 1.85 -5.17 -0.51
CA ASN A 63 3.09 -4.42 -0.69
C ASN A 63 3.27 -4.17 -2.18
N PRO A 64 2.57 -3.17 -2.73
CA PRO A 64 2.67 -2.88 -4.15
C PRO A 64 4.09 -2.50 -4.54
N THR A 65 4.47 -2.92 -5.74
CA THR A 65 5.74 -2.45 -6.30
C THR A 65 5.63 -0.97 -6.62
N ILE A 66 6.79 -0.32 -6.74
CA ILE A 66 6.80 1.09 -7.13
C ILE A 66 6.14 1.25 -8.49
N ARG A 67 6.38 0.32 -9.43
CA ARG A 67 5.75 0.41 -10.74
C ARG A 67 4.23 0.40 -10.62
N SER A 68 3.69 -0.50 -9.81
CA SER A 68 2.24 -0.57 -9.60
C SER A 68 1.70 0.70 -8.98
N LEU A 69 2.43 1.25 -7.98
CA LEU A 69 2.02 2.49 -7.33
C LEU A 69 2.00 3.68 -8.27
N LEU A 70 2.84 3.66 -9.29
CA LEU A 70 2.83 4.75 -10.28
C LEU A 70 1.78 4.52 -11.35
N ALA A 71 1.53 3.26 -11.72
CA ALA A 71 0.58 2.94 -12.79
C ALA A 71 -0.87 3.11 -12.38
N MET A 72 -1.22 2.72 -11.16
CA MET A 72 -2.60 2.77 -10.72
C MET A 72 -3.20 4.18 -10.71
N PRO A 73 -2.53 5.20 -10.17
CA PRO A 73 -3.11 6.55 -10.24
C PRO A 73 -3.26 7.03 -11.68
N GLN A 74 -2.33 6.67 -12.57
CA GLN A 74 -2.46 7.03 -13.97
C GLN A 74 -3.72 6.38 -14.58
N ALA A 75 -3.96 5.12 -14.24
CA ALA A 75 -5.15 4.40 -14.71
C ALA A 75 -6.42 5.03 -14.18
N LEU A 76 -6.39 5.58 -12.99
CA LEU A 76 -7.54 6.20 -12.35
C LEU A 76 -7.69 7.67 -12.70
N GLY A 77 -6.72 8.27 -13.37
CA GLY A 77 -6.76 9.68 -13.68
C GLY A 77 -6.52 10.60 -12.48
N VAL A 78 -5.79 10.13 -11.50
CA VAL A 78 -5.50 10.91 -10.29
C VAL A 78 -4.00 10.94 -10.06
N SER A 79 -3.56 11.69 -9.07
CA SER A 79 -2.15 11.73 -8.72
C SER A 79 -1.82 10.67 -7.68
N LEU A 80 -0.54 10.33 -7.57
CA LEU A 80 -0.09 9.40 -6.55
C LEU A 80 -0.47 9.90 -5.15
N MET A 81 -0.45 11.21 -4.95
CA MET A 81 -0.78 11.79 -3.65
C MET A 81 -2.24 11.56 -3.26
N ASP A 82 -3.11 11.30 -4.23
CA ASP A 82 -4.50 10.97 -3.92
C ASP A 82 -4.63 9.56 -3.36
N ILE A 83 -3.66 8.71 -3.63
CA ILE A 83 -3.68 7.32 -3.18
C ILE A 83 -2.96 7.15 -1.85
N LEU A 84 -1.83 7.82 -1.69
CA LEU A 84 -1.02 7.66 -0.49
C LEU A 84 -1.54 8.53 0.65
N PRO A 85 -1.80 7.93 1.82
CA PRO A 85 -2.15 8.74 2.99
C PRO A 85 -1.02 9.72 3.32
N ALA A 86 -1.39 10.90 3.77
CA ALA A 86 -0.42 11.96 3.99
C ALA A 86 0.57 11.65 5.12
N LYS A 87 0.11 10.92 6.12
CA LYS A 87 0.96 10.61 7.26
C LYS A 87 1.75 9.34 6.96
N ILE A 88 3.03 9.53 6.67
CA ILE A 88 3.92 8.42 6.36
C ILE A 88 4.27 7.67 7.65
N PRO A 89 4.15 6.34 7.65
CA PRO A 89 4.46 5.58 8.85
C PRO A 89 5.96 5.51 9.10
N ASP A 90 6.32 5.32 10.35
CA ASP A 90 7.71 5.09 10.71
C ASP A 90 7.99 3.60 10.56
N LEU A 91 8.74 3.25 9.53
CA LEU A 91 9.02 1.86 9.18
C LEU A 91 10.41 1.40 9.60
N ARG A 92 11.11 2.20 10.38
CA ARG A 92 12.43 1.82 10.85
C ARG A 92 12.33 0.67 11.86
N LEU A 93 13.33 -0.19 11.86
CA LEU A 93 13.39 -1.30 12.79
C LEU A 93 13.82 -0.76 14.17
N ARG A 94 12.85 -0.57 15.02
CA ARG A 94 13.09 0.14 16.27
C ARG A 94 13.99 -0.60 17.25
N TYR A 95 13.87 -1.90 17.26
CA TYR A 95 14.68 -2.69 18.19
C TYR A 95 16.16 -2.69 17.83
N LEU A 96 16.48 -2.28 16.61
CA LEU A 96 17.87 -2.20 16.16
C LEU A 96 18.43 -0.79 16.27
N GLN A 97 17.62 0.16 16.69
CA GLN A 97 18.09 1.53 16.74
C GLN A 97 19.03 1.74 17.89
N ALA A 98 20.21 2.22 17.55
CA ALA A 98 21.08 2.78 18.57
C ALA A 98 20.43 4.05 19.09
N PRO A 99 20.78 4.47 20.29
CA PRO A 99 20.28 5.73 20.77
C PRO A 99 20.61 6.83 19.77
N PRO A 100 19.63 7.62 19.35
CA PRO A 100 19.85 8.62 18.32
C PRO A 100 20.95 9.62 18.67
N ALA A 101 21.13 9.86 19.93
CA ALA A 101 22.16 10.79 20.34
C ALA A 101 23.54 10.39 19.87
N ALA A 102 23.73 9.11 19.58
CA ALA A 102 25.02 8.65 19.09
C ALA A 102 25.37 9.26 17.73
N HIS A 103 24.41 9.84 17.07
CA HIS A 103 24.62 10.38 15.74
C HIS A 103 24.64 11.88 15.72
N ALA A 104 24.64 12.43 16.85
CA ALA A 104 24.64 13.88 16.94
C ALA A 104 25.85 14.48 16.22
#